data_366b6349109e5c8d9a8c04894d2b3879
#
_entry.id   366b6349109e5c8d9a8c04894d2b3879
#
_cell.length_a   1.000
_cell.length_b   1.000
_cell.length_c   1.000
_cell.angle_alpha   90.00
_cell.angle_beta   90.00
_cell.angle_gamma   90.00
#
_symmetry.space_group_name_H-M   'P 1'
#
loop_
_entity.id
_entity.type
_entity.pdbx_description
1 polymer ?
#
loop_
_entity_poly.entity_id
_entity_poly.type
_entity_poly.pdbx_seq_one_letter_code
_entity_poly.pdbx_strand_id
1 'polypeptide(L)'
;MDSSKVRVGSCILAADMDKMVRFYRDILGLETEWTGGDFAEFKTASGPVAFWLYSRKQFVKAFNEKYVPPKGINQSFELALWLPSYADVDAEYERLLKLGLNILSGEPTTYDFGIRNFYVADPEGNLIEIGSMNKA
;
A
#
# COMPACT_ATOMS: atom_id res chain seq x y z
N MET A 1 -4.81 -27.04 -5.54
CA MET A 1 -3.92 -26.25 -4.67
C MET A 1 -4.34 -26.52 -3.22
N ASP A 2 -3.39 -26.79 -2.34
CA ASP A 2 -3.67 -26.97 -0.90
C ASP A 2 -3.54 -25.61 -0.20
N SER A 3 -4.67 -25.00 0.17
CA SER A 3 -4.73 -23.67 0.75
C SER A 3 -3.97 -23.52 2.07
N SER A 4 -3.77 -24.63 2.82
CA SER A 4 -3.01 -24.61 4.09
C SER A 4 -1.50 -24.36 3.87
N LYS A 5 -1.02 -24.52 2.65
CA LYS A 5 0.39 -24.35 2.26
C LYS A 5 0.64 -23.07 1.44
N VAL A 6 -0.43 -22.36 1.10
CA VAL A 6 -0.34 -21.13 0.29
C VAL A 6 -0.12 -19.93 1.17
N ARG A 7 0.85 -19.10 0.80
CA ARG A 7 1.03 -17.75 1.37
C ARG A 7 0.66 -16.72 0.32
N VAL A 8 -0.04 -15.68 0.74
CA VAL A 8 -0.45 -14.57 -0.13
C VAL A 8 0.52 -13.41 0.09
N GLY A 9 0.97 -12.84 -0.99
CA GLY A 9 1.76 -11.61 -0.99
C GLY A 9 1.21 -10.63 -2.02
N SER A 10 1.52 -9.34 -1.85
CA SER A 10 1.09 -8.26 -2.72
C SER A 10 2.27 -7.61 -3.41
N CYS A 11 2.22 -7.54 -4.72
CA CYS A 11 3.23 -6.84 -5.51
C CYS A 11 2.59 -5.63 -6.21
N ILE A 12 3.17 -4.47 -6.01
CA ILE A 12 2.81 -3.27 -6.77
C ILE A 12 3.87 -3.03 -7.84
N LEU A 13 3.42 -2.86 -9.07
CA LEU A 13 4.30 -2.61 -10.21
C LEU A 13 4.56 -1.10 -10.31
N ALA A 14 5.81 -0.70 -10.09
CA ALA A 14 6.22 0.69 -10.03
C ALA A 14 6.88 1.15 -11.34
N ALA A 15 6.42 2.27 -11.91
CA ALA A 15 7.09 2.93 -13.02
C ALA A 15 8.33 3.70 -12.53
N ASP A 16 8.25 4.35 -11.38
CA ASP A 16 9.31 5.09 -10.72
C ASP A 16 9.60 4.49 -9.34
N MET A 17 10.60 3.62 -9.27
CA MET A 17 10.97 2.92 -8.03
C MET A 17 11.41 3.88 -6.92
N ASP A 18 12.20 4.90 -7.23
CA ASP A 18 12.65 5.89 -6.24
C ASP A 18 11.48 6.61 -5.57
N LYS A 19 10.58 7.12 -6.37
CA LYS A 19 9.41 7.86 -5.92
C LYS A 19 8.48 6.97 -5.09
N MET A 20 8.26 5.75 -5.55
CA MET A 20 7.40 4.78 -4.87
C MET A 20 8.02 4.31 -3.54
N VAL A 21 9.30 3.98 -3.51
CA VAL A 21 9.98 3.58 -2.27
C VAL A 21 9.95 4.73 -1.25
N ARG A 22 10.22 5.96 -1.66
CA ARG A 22 10.12 7.12 -0.76
C ARG A 22 8.75 7.28 -0.16
N PHE A 23 7.70 7.07 -0.95
CA PHE A 23 6.34 7.14 -0.43
C PHE A 23 6.09 6.09 0.66
N TYR A 24 6.36 4.82 0.39
CA TYR A 24 6.10 3.75 1.35
C TYR A 24 7.03 3.79 2.56
N ARG A 25 8.30 4.13 2.38
CA ARG A 25 9.29 4.24 3.45
C ARG A 25 9.18 5.54 4.23
N ASP A 26 9.24 6.69 3.54
CA ASP A 26 9.44 8.00 4.19
C ASP A 26 8.11 8.65 4.57
N ILE A 27 7.03 8.43 3.81
CA ILE A 27 5.70 8.97 4.10
C ILE A 27 4.89 8.01 4.97
N LEU A 28 4.75 6.74 4.57
CA LEU A 28 3.97 5.75 5.34
C LEU A 28 4.78 5.12 6.50
N GLY A 29 6.10 5.19 6.48
CA GLY A 29 6.95 4.68 7.55
C GLY A 29 7.20 3.17 7.51
N LEU A 30 7.00 2.52 6.37
CA LEU A 30 7.30 1.09 6.22
C LEU A 30 8.80 0.86 6.04
N GLU A 31 9.34 -0.09 6.79
CA GLU A 31 10.77 -0.38 6.74
C GLU A 31 11.15 -1.16 5.47
N THR A 32 12.25 -0.78 4.86
CA THR A 32 12.88 -1.49 3.74
C THR A 32 14.39 -1.33 3.78
N GLU A 33 15.11 -2.33 3.30
CA GLU A 33 16.58 -2.29 3.11
C GLU A 33 16.97 -1.92 1.67
N TRP A 34 16.00 -1.44 0.87
CA TRP A 34 16.24 -1.08 -0.52
C TRP A 34 17.24 0.09 -0.65
N THR A 35 18.27 -0.11 -1.46
CA THR A 35 19.31 0.87 -1.76
C THR A 35 19.41 1.23 -3.24
N GLY A 36 18.45 0.74 -4.04
CA GLY A 36 18.38 0.91 -5.47
C GLY A 36 18.01 -0.39 -6.18
N GLY A 37 17.63 -0.30 -7.46
CA GLY A 37 17.29 -1.44 -8.29
C GLY A 37 15.79 -1.67 -8.45
N ASP A 38 15.45 -2.80 -9.05
CA ASP A 38 14.13 -3.10 -9.59
C ASP A 38 13.16 -3.78 -8.62
N PHE A 39 13.61 -4.08 -7.40
CA PHE A 39 12.83 -4.80 -6.40
C PHE A 39 13.02 -4.18 -5.02
N ALA A 40 11.93 -3.90 -4.33
CA ALA A 40 11.94 -3.42 -2.94
C ALA A 40 10.92 -4.20 -2.11
N GLU A 41 11.39 -4.88 -1.08
CA GLU A 41 10.57 -5.59 -0.11
C GLU A 41 10.38 -4.74 1.14
N PHE A 42 9.16 -4.71 1.68
CA PHE A 42 8.85 -3.97 2.90
C PHE A 42 8.59 -4.93 4.06
N LYS A 43 9.15 -4.58 5.22
CA LYS A 43 8.94 -5.32 6.47
C LYS A 43 7.60 -4.92 7.08
N THR A 44 6.75 -5.91 7.31
CA THR A 44 5.45 -5.74 7.98
C THR A 44 5.23 -6.88 8.98
N ALA A 45 4.26 -6.73 9.87
CA ALA A 45 3.86 -7.79 10.79
C ALA A 45 3.29 -9.02 10.07
N SER A 46 2.86 -8.88 8.80
CA SER A 46 2.36 -9.99 7.98
C SER A 46 3.46 -10.92 7.46
N GLY A 47 4.72 -10.55 7.65
CA GLY A 47 5.88 -11.37 7.26
C GLY A 47 6.53 -10.96 5.94
N PRO A 48 7.60 -11.68 5.54
CA PRO A 48 8.55 -11.23 4.52
C PRO A 48 8.03 -11.26 3.08
N VAL A 49 6.92 -11.93 2.81
CA VAL A 49 6.34 -12.01 1.46
C VAL A 49 5.03 -11.24 1.32
N ALA A 50 4.70 -10.39 2.32
CA ALA A 50 3.40 -9.74 2.35
C ALA A 50 3.29 -8.60 1.34
N PHE A 51 4.36 -7.82 1.17
CA PHE A 51 4.30 -6.64 0.32
C PHE A 51 5.68 -6.27 -0.26
N TRP A 52 5.70 -6.00 -1.58
CA TRP A 52 6.89 -5.50 -2.28
C TRP A 52 6.54 -4.65 -3.50
N LEU A 53 7.50 -3.89 -3.97
CA LEU A 53 7.48 -3.18 -5.25
C LEU A 53 8.36 -3.90 -6.26
N TYR A 54 7.92 -3.93 -7.51
CA TYR A 54 8.72 -4.45 -8.62
C TYR A 54 8.64 -3.49 -9.81
N SER A 55 9.78 -3.23 -10.44
CA SER A 55 9.84 -2.32 -11.58
C SER A 55 8.98 -2.79 -12.74
N ARG A 56 8.05 -1.94 -13.21
CA ARG A 56 7.26 -2.21 -14.43
C ARG A 56 8.12 -2.50 -15.64
N LYS A 57 9.25 -1.84 -15.75
CA LYS A 57 10.20 -2.05 -16.85
C LYS A 57 10.69 -3.50 -16.93
N GLN A 58 10.91 -4.13 -15.79
CA GLN A 58 11.28 -5.55 -15.74
C GLN A 58 10.07 -6.46 -15.93
N PHE A 59 8.94 -6.10 -15.35
CA PHE A 59 7.69 -6.84 -15.49
C PHE A 59 7.23 -6.95 -16.95
N VAL A 60 7.30 -5.85 -17.71
CA VAL A 60 6.94 -5.82 -19.14
C VAL A 60 7.78 -6.81 -19.95
N LYS A 61 9.05 -7.02 -19.62
CA LYS A 61 9.90 -8.02 -20.28
C LYS A 61 9.36 -9.45 -20.13
N ALA A 62 8.70 -9.75 -19.01
CA ALA A 62 8.10 -11.05 -18.77
C ALA A 62 6.74 -11.24 -19.48
N PHE A 63 6.02 -10.16 -19.76
CA PHE A 63 4.65 -10.16 -20.27
C PHE A 63 4.50 -9.77 -21.73
N ASN A 64 5.58 -9.42 -22.42
CA ASN A 64 5.52 -8.82 -23.75
C ASN A 64 4.79 -7.46 -23.78
N GLU A 65 4.47 -7.01 -24.98
CA GLU A 65 3.87 -5.70 -25.26
C GLU A 65 2.38 -5.57 -24.88
N LYS A 66 1.78 -6.61 -24.32
CA LYS A 66 0.34 -6.63 -23.97
C LYS A 66 0.00 -5.94 -22.65
N TYR A 67 1.00 -5.61 -21.85
CA TYR A 67 0.78 -4.94 -20.58
C TYR A 67 0.48 -3.45 -20.80
N VAL A 68 -0.72 -3.03 -20.40
CA VAL A 68 -1.13 -1.62 -20.40
C VAL A 68 -1.16 -1.11 -18.97
N PRO A 69 -0.34 -0.12 -18.60
CA PRO A 69 -0.38 0.47 -17.26
C PRO A 69 -1.74 1.11 -16.97
N PRO A 70 -2.26 1.00 -15.75
CA PRO A 70 -3.46 1.72 -15.35
C PRO A 70 -3.23 3.24 -15.37
N LYS A 71 -4.30 4.00 -15.59
CA LYS A 71 -4.31 5.47 -15.52
C LYS A 71 -5.23 5.93 -14.40
N GLY A 72 -4.86 7.03 -13.75
CA GLY A 72 -5.61 7.59 -12.63
C GLY A 72 -5.52 6.72 -11.37
N ILE A 73 -6.56 6.74 -10.54
CA ILE A 73 -6.64 5.92 -9.33
C ILE A 73 -7.08 4.49 -9.70
N ASN A 74 -6.23 3.51 -9.38
CA ASN A 74 -6.55 2.10 -9.55
C ASN A 74 -7.42 1.62 -8.40
N GLN A 75 -8.69 1.37 -8.65
CA GLN A 75 -9.70 0.94 -7.67
C GLN A 75 -10.09 -0.54 -7.79
N SER A 76 -9.43 -1.30 -8.66
CA SER A 76 -9.69 -2.74 -8.81
C SER A 76 -8.92 -3.61 -7.80
N PHE A 77 -7.97 -3.01 -7.11
CA PHE A 77 -7.16 -3.63 -6.05
C PHE A 77 -6.76 -2.56 -5.05
N GLU A 78 -6.70 -2.91 -3.79
CA GLU A 78 -6.19 -2.05 -2.73
C GLU A 78 -5.13 -2.76 -1.88
N LEU A 79 -4.20 -1.99 -1.35
CA LEU A 79 -3.33 -2.43 -0.26
C LEU A 79 -3.96 -1.97 1.05
N ALA A 80 -4.35 -2.90 1.90
CA ALA A 80 -4.90 -2.59 3.22
C ALA A 80 -3.78 -2.63 4.28
N LEU A 81 -3.59 -1.51 4.96
CA LEU A 81 -2.66 -1.36 6.08
C LEU A 81 -3.48 -1.32 7.39
N TRP A 82 -3.43 -2.42 8.14
CA TRP A 82 -4.18 -2.57 9.38
C TRP A 82 -3.37 -2.06 10.57
N LEU A 83 -3.90 -1.06 11.24
CA LEU A 83 -3.35 -0.46 12.46
C LEU A 83 -3.95 -1.13 13.72
N PRO A 84 -3.26 -1.00 14.87
CA PRO A 84 -3.70 -1.67 16.10
C PRO A 84 -5.08 -1.24 16.60
N SER A 85 -5.45 0.04 16.46
CA SER A 85 -6.72 0.57 16.98
C SER A 85 -7.31 1.69 16.14
N TYR A 86 -8.57 2.05 16.40
CA TYR A 86 -9.23 3.22 15.79
C TYR A 86 -8.49 4.53 16.10
N ALA A 87 -7.95 4.64 17.31
CA ALA A 87 -7.17 5.83 17.70
C ALA A 87 -5.89 5.96 16.86
N ASP A 88 -5.26 4.83 16.51
CA ASP A 88 -4.09 4.84 15.60
C ASP A 88 -4.49 5.26 14.19
N VAL A 89 -5.68 4.89 13.71
CA VAL A 89 -6.22 5.35 12.42
C VAL A 89 -6.41 6.86 12.42
N ASP A 90 -7.00 7.42 13.47
CA ASP A 90 -7.20 8.87 13.60
C ASP A 90 -5.87 9.62 13.69
N ALA A 91 -4.93 9.10 14.47
CA ALA A 91 -3.59 9.70 14.59
C ALA A 91 -2.83 9.68 13.26
N GLU A 92 -2.93 8.59 12.51
CA GLU A 92 -2.30 8.47 11.19
C GLU A 92 -2.95 9.42 10.16
N TYR A 93 -4.27 9.53 10.17
CA TYR A 93 -4.99 10.50 9.34
C TYR A 93 -4.47 11.92 9.57
N GLU A 94 -4.42 12.37 10.83
CA GLU A 94 -3.92 13.69 11.19
C GLU A 94 -2.46 13.90 10.77
N ARG A 95 -1.63 12.87 10.94
CA ARG A 95 -0.22 12.92 10.55
C ARG A 95 -0.06 13.09 9.04
N LEU A 96 -0.77 12.30 8.25
CA LEU A 96 -0.70 12.35 6.78
C LEU A 96 -1.29 13.65 6.23
N LEU A 97 -2.36 14.15 6.84
CA LEU A 97 -2.95 15.44 6.49
C LEU A 97 -1.94 16.60 6.70
N LYS A 98 -1.22 16.59 7.83
CA LYS A 98 -0.16 17.58 8.11
C LYS A 98 1.01 17.49 7.13
N LEU A 99 1.30 16.33 6.58
CA LEU A 99 2.30 16.16 5.53
C LEU A 99 1.79 16.62 4.14
N GLY A 100 0.54 17.08 4.04
CA GLY A 100 -0.06 17.54 2.80
C GLY A 100 -0.50 16.42 1.86
N LEU A 101 -0.69 15.20 2.37
CA LEU A 101 -1.17 14.09 1.56
C LEU A 101 -2.64 14.30 1.20
N ASN A 102 -2.99 14.01 -0.05
CA ASN A 102 -4.38 14.02 -0.49
C ASN A 102 -5.11 12.80 0.04
N ILE A 103 -6.05 13.01 0.94
CA ILE A 103 -6.91 11.96 1.49
C ILE A 103 -8.12 11.80 0.57
N LEU A 104 -8.25 10.63 -0.03
CA LEU A 104 -9.27 10.37 -1.06
C LEU A 104 -10.68 10.30 -0.50
N SER A 105 -10.86 9.77 0.71
CA SER A 105 -12.16 9.52 1.33
C SER A 105 -12.61 10.59 2.34
N GLY A 106 -11.75 11.59 2.62
CA GLY A 106 -11.98 12.52 3.73
C GLY A 106 -11.66 11.91 5.08
N GLU A 107 -12.33 12.38 6.14
CA GLU A 107 -12.11 11.92 7.51
C GLU A 107 -12.39 10.42 7.70
N PRO A 108 -11.71 9.76 8.66
CA PRO A 108 -11.95 8.36 8.94
C PRO A 108 -13.41 8.05 9.28
N THR A 109 -13.96 7.07 8.60
CA THR A 109 -15.35 6.61 8.79
C THR A 109 -15.37 5.30 9.55
N THR A 110 -16.30 5.19 10.53
CA THR A 110 -16.58 3.93 11.21
C THR A 110 -17.82 3.29 10.62
N TYR A 111 -17.71 2.04 10.20
CA TYR A 111 -18.80 1.26 9.61
C TYR A 111 -19.45 0.34 10.65
N ASP A 112 -20.72 0.02 10.44
CA ASP A 112 -21.50 -0.83 11.34
C ASP A 112 -20.90 -2.24 11.53
N PHE A 113 -20.14 -2.72 10.53
CA PHE A 113 -19.44 -4.00 10.61
C PHE A 113 -18.10 -3.94 11.35
N GLY A 114 -17.77 -2.81 12.00
CA GLY A 114 -16.66 -2.72 12.95
C GLY A 114 -15.31 -2.36 12.33
N ILE A 115 -15.28 -1.75 11.15
CA ILE A 115 -14.07 -1.18 10.56
C ILE A 115 -14.11 0.35 10.69
N ARG A 116 -12.98 0.95 11.06
CA ARG A 116 -12.71 2.37 10.92
C ARG A 116 -11.56 2.57 9.97
N ASN A 117 -11.78 3.33 8.89
CA ASN A 117 -10.74 3.53 7.86
C ASN A 117 -10.82 4.88 7.15
N PHE A 118 -9.81 5.17 6.38
CA PHE A 118 -9.75 6.17 5.32
C PHE A 118 -8.87 5.67 4.18
N TYR A 119 -8.93 6.34 3.04
CA TYR A 119 -8.20 5.95 1.83
C TYR A 119 -7.27 7.04 1.34
N VAL A 120 -6.08 6.61 0.91
CA VAL A 120 -5.11 7.44 0.20
C VAL A 120 -4.69 6.74 -1.08
N ALA A 121 -3.95 7.44 -1.94
CA ALA A 121 -3.29 6.83 -3.08
C ALA A 121 -1.78 7.02 -2.96
N ASP A 122 -1.02 6.05 -3.46
CA ASP A 122 0.40 6.24 -3.68
C ASP A 122 0.67 7.16 -4.90
N PRO A 123 1.93 7.57 -5.15
CA PRO A 123 2.25 8.49 -6.25
C PRO A 123 1.87 8.00 -7.65
N GLU A 124 1.64 6.72 -7.83
CA GLU A 124 1.24 6.12 -9.11
C GLU A 124 -0.25 5.75 -9.16
N GLY A 125 -1.02 6.17 -8.15
CA GLY A 125 -2.47 6.03 -8.12
C GLY A 125 -2.97 4.68 -7.61
N ASN A 126 -2.15 3.91 -6.91
CA ASN A 126 -2.62 2.69 -6.27
C ASN A 126 -3.38 3.02 -4.98
N LEU A 127 -4.56 2.40 -4.83
CA LEU A 127 -5.43 2.63 -3.68
C LEU A 127 -4.87 1.97 -2.43
N ILE A 128 -4.83 2.72 -1.34
CA ILE A 128 -4.38 2.25 -0.03
C ILE A 128 -5.48 2.51 0.99
N GLU A 129 -5.93 1.45 1.64
CA GLU A 129 -6.76 1.53 2.83
C GLU A 129 -5.87 1.61 4.08
N ILE A 130 -6.17 2.55 4.95
CA ILE A 130 -5.56 2.63 6.30
C ILE A 130 -6.69 2.45 7.30
N GLY A 131 -6.70 1.34 8.02
CA GLY A 131 -7.84 0.96 8.82
C GLY A 131 -7.53 0.13 10.05
N SER A 132 -8.55 -0.10 10.86
CA SER A 132 -8.52 -1.01 12.01
C SER A 132 -9.88 -1.63 12.23
N MET A 133 -9.90 -2.85 12.75
CA MET A 133 -11.09 -3.55 13.27
C MET A 133 -11.20 -3.45 14.79
N ASN A 134 -10.23 -2.83 15.43
CA ASN A 134 -10.14 -2.79 16.88
C ASN A 134 -10.48 -1.40 17.42
N LYS A 135 -11.56 -1.31 18.17
CA LYS A 135 -12.02 -0.05 18.76
C LYS A 135 -11.14 0.42 19.94
N ALA A 136 -10.55 -0.50 20.64
CA ALA A 136 -9.77 -0.21 21.84
C ALA A 136 -8.29 -0.01 21.54
#